data_0fbdda7afe9eed3146f17ea109e1e76c
#
_entry.id   0fbdda7afe9eed3146f17ea109e1e76c
#
_cell.length_a   1.000
_cell.length_b   1.000
_cell.length_c   1.000
_cell.angle_alpha   90.00
_cell.angle_beta   90.00
_cell.angle_gamma   90.00
#
_symmetry.space_group_name_H-M   'P 1'
#
loop_
_entity.id
_entity.type
_entity.pdbx_description
1 polymer ?
#
loop_
_entity_poly.entity_id
_entity_poly.type
_entity_poly.pdbx_seq_one_letter_code
_entity_poly.pdbx_strand_id
1 'polypeptide(L)'
;METKATCPYCGVGCGVLIEHDGARITGVRGDPAHPANFGRLCTKGATLHLSARLETRLLYPELRTARGEPRQRVGWDAAIGVAAQRFADAIHTHGPDSVAFYISGQLLTEDYYVFNKAMKGLIGSNNVDTNSRLCMSSAVAAYKQTLGADAPPCAYEDFDHTDCLLIAGGNPAYAHPVAFRRIEDARKARPDMKLIVVDPRRTDTAAVADLHLALLPGTDIWLYNAMLHVLLREGLVDEAFIAAHTEGFEALRAHVDAVTPTVAAEKCGLDAAAIVTAARWWGRAPAAMSLW
;
A
#
# COMPACT_ATOMS: atom_id res chain seq x y z
N MET A 1 29.80 14.40 -4.23
CA MET A 1 29.43 13.76 -2.93
C MET A 1 28.15 12.99 -3.11
N GLU A 2 27.88 11.98 -2.27
CA GLU A 2 26.65 11.21 -2.33
C GLU A 2 25.96 11.21 -0.97
N THR A 3 24.64 11.33 -0.98
CA THR A 3 23.79 11.24 0.22
C THR A 3 22.72 10.18 0.04
N LYS A 4 22.58 9.28 1.00
CA LYS A 4 21.50 8.27 1.02
C LYS A 4 20.18 8.92 1.36
N ALA A 5 19.14 8.55 0.63
CA ALA A 5 17.77 9.00 0.88
C ALA A 5 16.77 7.94 0.43
N THR A 6 15.49 8.15 0.77
CA THR A 6 14.38 7.33 0.30
C THR A 6 13.62 8.06 -0.81
N CYS A 7 13.25 7.35 -1.86
CA CYS A 7 12.42 7.89 -2.94
C CYS A 7 11.01 8.24 -2.41
N PRO A 8 10.52 9.48 -2.62
CA PRO A 8 9.26 9.93 -2.02
C PRO A 8 8.00 9.60 -2.84
N TYR A 9 8.11 8.83 -3.95
CA TYR A 9 6.99 8.71 -4.89
C TYR A 9 5.96 7.64 -4.52
N CYS A 10 6.37 6.45 -4.12
CA CYS A 10 5.42 5.37 -3.83
C CYS A 10 5.88 4.49 -2.67
N GLY A 11 4.96 3.65 -2.19
CA GLY A 11 5.16 2.79 -1.02
C GLY A 11 6.22 1.69 -1.17
N VAL A 12 6.85 1.53 -2.36
CA VAL A 12 8.00 0.61 -2.50
C VAL A 12 9.16 1.04 -1.61
N GLY A 13 9.32 2.36 -1.36
CA GLY A 13 10.35 2.86 -0.46
C GLY A 13 11.77 2.65 -0.99
N CYS A 14 11.99 2.80 -2.31
CA CYS A 14 13.30 2.59 -2.92
C CYS A 14 14.39 3.49 -2.30
N GLY A 15 15.52 2.89 -1.93
CA GLY A 15 16.72 3.62 -1.55
C GLY A 15 17.36 4.29 -2.75
N VAL A 16 17.72 5.55 -2.60
CA VAL A 16 18.40 6.35 -3.61
C VAL A 16 19.71 6.93 -3.07
N LEU A 17 20.68 7.10 -3.95
CA LEU A 17 21.90 7.84 -3.72
C LEU A 17 21.79 9.15 -4.51
N ILE A 18 21.71 10.26 -3.79
CA ILE A 18 21.63 11.59 -4.36
C ILE A 18 23.04 12.11 -4.58
N GLU A 19 23.41 12.37 -5.81
CA GLU A 19 24.69 12.94 -6.20
C GLU A 19 24.62 14.47 -6.15
N HIS A 20 25.61 15.11 -5.53
CA HIS A 20 25.66 16.57 -5.38
C HIS A 20 27.08 17.10 -5.25
N ASP A 21 27.26 18.37 -5.58
CA ASP A 21 28.53 19.10 -5.44
C ASP A 21 28.62 19.92 -4.13
N GLY A 22 27.63 19.77 -3.28
CA GLY A 22 27.43 20.53 -2.04
C GLY A 22 26.36 21.61 -2.17
N ALA A 23 26.26 22.25 -3.33
CA ALA A 23 25.29 23.32 -3.59
C ALA A 23 24.11 22.87 -4.45
N ARG A 24 24.34 21.92 -5.36
CA ARG A 24 23.34 21.46 -6.32
C ARG A 24 23.30 19.95 -6.39
N ILE A 25 22.10 19.42 -6.60
CA ILE A 25 21.90 18.00 -6.94
C ILE A 25 22.24 17.83 -8.41
N THR A 26 23.20 16.94 -8.69
CA THR A 26 23.72 16.68 -10.04
C THR A 26 23.14 15.40 -10.64
N GLY A 27 22.68 14.47 -9.80
CA GLY A 27 22.12 13.21 -10.26
C GLY A 27 21.46 12.40 -9.16
N VAL A 28 20.89 11.27 -9.56
CA VAL A 28 20.33 10.27 -8.65
C VAL A 28 20.52 8.88 -9.25
N ARG A 29 20.88 7.92 -8.40
CA ARG A 29 20.89 6.50 -8.76
C ARG A 29 20.32 5.66 -7.62
N GLY A 30 19.93 4.42 -7.90
CA GLY A 30 19.45 3.51 -6.87
C GLY A 30 20.57 3.05 -5.94
N ASP A 31 20.27 2.91 -4.66
CA ASP A 31 21.20 2.32 -3.68
C ASP A 31 21.23 0.80 -3.84
N PRO A 32 22.36 0.20 -4.28
CA PRO A 32 22.45 -1.25 -4.49
C PRO A 32 22.38 -2.05 -3.18
N ALA A 33 22.63 -1.43 -2.04
CA ALA A 33 22.56 -2.06 -0.72
C ALA A 33 21.17 -1.98 -0.09
N HIS A 34 20.23 -1.24 -0.69
CA HIS A 34 18.90 -1.06 -0.10
C HIS A 34 17.98 -2.25 -0.40
N PRO A 35 17.35 -2.86 0.64
CA PRO A 35 16.62 -4.13 0.50
C PRO A 35 15.32 -4.04 -0.33
N ALA A 36 14.73 -2.85 -0.47
CA ALA A 36 13.51 -2.70 -1.25
C ALA A 36 13.75 -2.70 -2.77
N ASN A 37 14.93 -2.26 -3.25
CA ASN A 37 15.14 -2.05 -4.68
C ASN A 37 16.47 -2.55 -5.24
N PHE A 38 17.47 -2.88 -4.41
CA PHE A 38 18.78 -3.39 -4.84
C PHE A 38 19.36 -2.60 -6.03
N GLY A 39 19.35 -1.27 -5.93
CA GLY A 39 19.85 -0.36 -6.96
C GLY A 39 18.89 -0.09 -8.13
N ARG A 40 17.76 -0.78 -8.22
CA ARG A 40 16.77 -0.56 -9.29
C ARG A 40 15.95 0.70 -9.04
N LEU A 41 15.64 1.42 -10.11
CA LEU A 41 14.70 2.56 -10.08
C LEU A 41 13.72 2.43 -11.25
N CYS A 42 12.52 2.98 -11.06
CA CYS A 42 11.60 3.28 -12.15
C CYS A 42 11.89 4.67 -12.71
N THR A 43 11.21 5.07 -13.78
CA THR A 43 11.38 6.38 -14.42
C THR A 43 11.24 7.53 -13.41
N LYS A 44 10.27 7.49 -12.51
CA LYS A 44 10.06 8.52 -11.48
C LYS A 44 11.27 8.64 -10.55
N GLY A 45 11.79 7.53 -10.04
CA GLY A 45 12.96 7.51 -9.18
C GLY A 45 14.23 7.95 -9.90
N ALA A 46 14.43 7.50 -11.14
CA ALA A 46 15.61 7.86 -11.95
C ALA A 46 15.66 9.34 -12.32
N THR A 47 14.51 10.01 -12.39
CA THR A 47 14.41 11.44 -12.71
C THR A 47 14.13 12.33 -11.48
N LEU A 48 14.23 11.77 -10.27
CA LEU A 48 13.90 12.49 -9.02
C LEU A 48 14.69 13.81 -8.88
N HIS A 49 15.96 13.84 -9.26
CA HIS A 49 16.81 15.03 -9.20
C HIS A 49 16.27 16.21 -10.03
N LEU A 50 15.47 15.95 -11.07
CA LEU A 50 14.86 17.00 -11.88
C LEU A 50 13.74 17.76 -11.14
N SER A 51 13.15 17.14 -10.10
CA SER A 51 12.12 17.79 -9.28
C SER A 51 12.68 18.81 -8.28
N ALA A 52 13.99 18.80 -8.08
CA ALA A 52 14.67 19.73 -7.15
C ALA A 52 15.14 21.04 -7.82
N ARG A 53 14.60 21.37 -8.99
CA ARG A 53 14.95 22.63 -9.68
C ARG A 53 14.44 23.82 -8.90
N LEU A 54 15.33 24.80 -8.67
CA LEU A 54 15.04 25.97 -7.83
C LEU A 54 14.00 26.90 -8.48
N GLU A 55 13.95 26.93 -9.80
CA GLU A 55 13.07 27.83 -10.57
C GLU A 55 11.58 27.54 -10.40
N THR A 56 11.24 26.31 -10.02
CA THR A 56 9.85 25.85 -9.89
C THR A 56 9.44 25.56 -8.46
N ARG A 57 10.33 25.79 -7.49
CA ARG A 57 10.06 25.51 -6.08
C ARG A 57 9.82 26.77 -5.27
N LEU A 58 8.89 26.67 -4.31
CA LEU A 58 8.75 27.64 -3.23
C LEU A 58 9.93 27.45 -2.27
N LEU A 59 10.87 28.41 -2.26
CA LEU A 59 12.13 28.32 -1.50
C LEU A 59 12.04 28.95 -0.10
N TYR A 60 11.04 29.74 0.14
CA TYR A 60 10.86 30.50 1.38
C TYR A 60 9.42 30.41 1.85
N PRO A 61 9.18 30.40 3.16
CA PRO A 61 7.83 30.52 3.69
C PRO A 61 7.21 31.87 3.34
N GLU A 62 5.90 31.86 3.17
CA GLU A 62 5.11 33.05 2.90
C GLU A 62 3.98 33.17 3.89
N LEU A 63 3.76 34.36 4.42
CA LEU A 63 2.66 34.70 5.30
C LEU A 63 1.77 35.76 4.67
N ARG A 64 0.50 35.76 5.05
CA ARG A 64 -0.45 36.85 4.79
C ARG A 64 -1.17 37.20 6.08
N THR A 65 -1.52 38.46 6.23
CA THR A 65 -2.19 39.01 7.43
C THR A 65 -3.67 38.60 7.49
N ALA A 66 -4.33 38.55 6.33
CA ALA A 66 -5.73 38.16 6.20
C ALA A 66 -5.99 37.37 4.92
N ARG A 67 -7.15 36.68 4.88
CA ARG A 67 -7.62 35.98 3.67
C ARG A 67 -7.85 37.03 2.56
N GLY A 68 -7.29 36.79 1.37
CA GLY A 68 -7.38 37.67 0.23
C GLY A 68 -6.19 38.64 0.10
N GLU A 69 -5.44 38.88 1.17
CA GLU A 69 -4.24 39.71 1.10
C GLU A 69 -3.08 39.02 0.39
N PRO A 70 -2.19 39.78 -0.26
CA PRO A 70 -1.00 39.25 -0.87
C PRO A 70 -0.10 38.55 0.14
N ARG A 71 0.47 37.39 -0.26
CA ARG A 71 1.47 36.71 0.54
C ARG A 71 2.79 37.46 0.51
N GLN A 72 3.47 37.54 1.63
CA GLN A 72 4.76 38.12 1.81
C GLN A 72 5.78 37.07 2.21
N ARG A 73 6.94 37.07 1.57
CA ARG A 73 8.07 36.24 1.93
C ARG A 73 8.57 36.59 3.33
N VAL A 74 8.78 35.58 4.16
CA VAL A 74 9.29 35.73 5.51
C VAL A 74 10.41 34.73 5.78
N GLY A 75 11.13 34.89 6.90
CA GLY A 75 12.08 33.89 7.39
C GLY A 75 11.38 32.71 8.05
N TRP A 76 12.08 31.60 8.20
CA TRP A 76 11.56 30.39 8.84
C TRP A 76 11.14 30.61 10.28
N ASP A 77 11.94 31.35 11.07
CA ASP A 77 11.63 31.63 12.48
C ASP A 77 10.30 32.39 12.62
N ALA A 78 10.05 33.36 11.75
CA ALA A 78 8.81 34.11 11.75
C ALA A 78 7.62 33.21 11.35
N ALA A 79 7.78 32.36 10.33
CA ALA A 79 6.72 31.45 9.90
C ALA A 79 6.38 30.42 10.96
N ILE A 80 7.38 29.77 11.55
CA ILE A 80 7.23 28.79 12.62
C ILE A 80 6.64 29.46 13.85
N GLY A 81 7.12 30.64 14.24
CA GLY A 81 6.60 31.40 15.39
C GLY A 81 5.10 31.71 15.25
N VAL A 82 4.68 32.17 14.08
CA VAL A 82 3.24 32.43 13.82
C VAL A 82 2.42 31.14 13.88
N ALA A 83 2.90 30.04 13.30
CA ALA A 83 2.20 28.76 13.34
C ALA A 83 2.09 28.26 14.78
N ALA A 84 3.20 28.24 15.52
CA ALA A 84 3.24 27.78 16.91
C ALA A 84 2.31 28.61 17.82
N GLN A 85 2.33 29.95 17.66
CA GLN A 85 1.45 30.83 18.44
C GLN A 85 -0.02 30.57 18.15
N ARG A 86 -0.38 30.38 16.88
CA ARG A 86 -1.78 30.05 16.50
C ARG A 86 -2.27 28.74 17.08
N PHE A 87 -1.41 27.72 17.10
CA PHE A 87 -1.73 26.44 17.77
C PHE A 87 -1.88 26.63 19.27
N ALA A 88 -0.96 27.36 19.91
CA ALA A 88 -1.01 27.65 21.34
C ALA A 88 -2.27 28.42 21.73
N ASP A 89 -2.62 29.45 21.01
CA ASP A 89 -3.82 30.26 21.23
C ASP A 89 -5.12 29.43 21.11
N ALA A 90 -5.20 28.57 20.09
CA ALA A 90 -6.34 27.69 19.89
C ALA A 90 -6.48 26.67 21.03
N ILE A 91 -5.38 26.04 21.41
CA ILE A 91 -5.34 25.07 22.52
C ILE A 91 -5.70 25.74 23.86
N HIS A 92 -5.14 26.93 24.12
CA HIS A 92 -5.42 27.66 25.34
C HIS A 92 -6.89 28.10 25.44
N THR A 93 -7.47 28.53 24.32
CA THR A 93 -8.83 29.08 24.30
C THR A 93 -9.90 28.00 24.23
N HIS A 94 -9.66 26.92 23.49
CA HIS A 94 -10.66 25.92 23.14
C HIS A 94 -10.30 24.49 23.53
N GLY A 95 -9.15 24.29 24.16
CA GLY A 95 -8.66 22.97 24.57
C GLY A 95 -7.89 22.20 23.46
N PRO A 96 -7.25 21.08 23.83
CA PRO A 96 -6.37 20.33 22.93
C PRO A 96 -7.09 19.76 21.70
N ASP A 97 -8.36 19.47 21.77
CA ASP A 97 -9.14 18.93 20.65
C ASP A 97 -9.55 19.99 19.61
N SER A 98 -9.20 21.26 19.83
CA SER A 98 -9.43 22.33 18.85
C SER A 98 -8.46 22.31 17.67
N VAL A 99 -7.40 21.52 17.75
CA VAL A 99 -6.38 21.38 16.71
C VAL A 99 -6.34 19.94 16.19
N ALA A 100 -5.92 19.79 14.94
CA ALA A 100 -5.78 18.49 14.30
C ALA A 100 -4.62 18.48 13.31
N PHE A 101 -4.00 17.31 13.12
CA PHE A 101 -3.08 17.05 12.03
C PHE A 101 -3.70 16.11 11.00
N TYR A 102 -3.78 16.55 9.76
CA TYR A 102 -4.08 15.69 8.62
C TYR A 102 -2.78 15.52 7.83
N ILE A 103 -2.16 14.35 7.97
CA ILE A 103 -0.86 14.05 7.42
C ILE A 103 -0.95 13.14 6.19
N SER A 104 0.13 13.05 5.40
CA SER A 104 0.17 12.18 4.23
C SER A 104 0.32 10.69 4.63
N GLY A 105 -0.21 9.79 3.80
CA GLY A 105 0.06 8.36 3.88
C GLY A 105 1.42 7.93 3.29
N GLN A 106 2.22 8.89 2.79
CA GLN A 106 3.51 8.65 2.13
C GLN A 106 4.64 9.44 2.78
N LEU A 107 4.64 9.52 4.10
CA LEU A 107 5.71 10.11 4.88
C LEU A 107 6.76 9.07 5.25
N LEU A 108 7.93 9.53 5.66
CA LEU A 108 8.92 8.68 6.31
C LEU A 108 8.42 8.25 7.71
N THR A 109 8.93 7.15 8.22
CA THR A 109 8.55 6.64 9.56
C THR A 109 8.81 7.66 10.65
N GLU A 110 9.91 8.43 10.53
CA GLU A 110 10.29 9.51 11.44
C GLU A 110 9.24 10.61 11.50
N ASP A 111 8.63 10.97 10.37
CA ASP A 111 7.59 12.00 10.29
C ASP A 111 6.34 11.54 11.07
N TYR A 112 5.90 10.30 10.85
CA TYR A 112 4.77 9.73 11.60
C TYR A 112 5.05 9.72 13.11
N TYR A 113 6.26 9.33 13.50
CA TYR A 113 6.65 9.32 14.90
C TYR A 113 6.56 10.71 15.53
N VAL A 114 7.12 11.72 14.87
CA VAL A 114 7.14 13.11 15.38
C VAL A 114 5.72 13.67 15.48
N PHE A 115 4.88 13.53 14.44
CA PHE A 115 3.50 14.01 14.48
C PHE A 115 2.66 13.32 15.54
N ASN A 116 2.78 11.99 15.70
CA ASN A 116 2.07 11.25 16.74
C ASN A 116 2.53 11.66 18.14
N LYS A 117 3.84 11.82 18.35
CA LYS A 117 4.39 12.27 19.62
C LYS A 117 3.95 13.68 19.97
N ALA A 118 3.98 14.60 19.01
CA ALA A 118 3.51 15.98 19.20
C ALA A 118 2.02 16.00 19.57
N MET A 119 1.16 15.32 18.82
CA MET A 119 -0.28 15.36 19.04
C MET A 119 -0.70 14.62 20.29
N LYS A 120 -0.29 13.39 20.46
CA LYS A 120 -0.74 12.53 21.56
C LYS A 120 0.02 12.80 22.86
N GLY A 121 1.33 13.01 22.77
CA GLY A 121 2.19 13.16 23.94
C GLY A 121 2.31 14.58 24.47
N LEU A 122 2.31 15.60 23.61
CA LEU A 122 2.55 17.00 24.00
C LEU A 122 1.27 17.83 23.99
N ILE A 123 0.45 17.72 22.95
CA ILE A 123 -0.84 18.46 22.84
C ILE A 123 -1.91 17.76 23.70
N GLY A 124 -1.91 16.42 23.77
CA GLY A 124 -2.87 15.66 24.55
C GLY A 124 -4.18 15.38 23.80
N SER A 125 -4.15 15.32 22.47
CA SER A 125 -5.30 14.97 21.63
C SER A 125 -4.99 13.78 20.71
N ASN A 126 -6.02 13.09 20.25
CA ASN A 126 -5.92 12.00 19.29
C ASN A 126 -6.32 12.44 17.86
N ASN A 127 -6.47 13.73 17.61
CA ASN A 127 -6.92 14.29 16.32
C ASN A 127 -5.79 14.30 15.28
N VAL A 128 -5.26 13.12 14.96
CA VAL A 128 -4.30 12.91 13.88
C VAL A 128 -4.80 11.80 12.96
N ASP A 129 -4.87 12.10 11.67
CA ASP A 129 -5.29 11.13 10.66
C ASP A 129 -4.59 11.39 9.33
N THR A 130 -4.77 10.48 8.38
CA THR A 130 -4.13 10.51 7.06
C THR A 130 -5.14 10.23 5.95
N ASN A 131 -4.72 10.43 4.68
CA ASN A 131 -5.52 10.04 3.53
C ASN A 131 -5.81 8.52 3.48
N SER A 132 -5.02 7.70 4.13
CA SER A 132 -5.25 6.25 4.25
C SER A 132 -6.58 5.92 4.92
N ARG A 133 -7.12 6.84 5.74
CA ARG A 133 -8.48 6.75 6.28
C ARG A 133 -9.52 6.59 5.18
N LEU A 134 -9.36 7.25 4.05
CA LEU A 134 -10.31 7.26 2.95
C LEU A 134 -10.07 6.14 1.93
N CYS A 135 -8.81 5.76 1.68
CA CYS A 135 -8.48 4.77 0.66
C CYS A 135 -8.31 3.35 1.20
N MET A 136 -8.06 3.16 2.50
CA MET A 136 -7.69 1.87 3.09
C MET A 136 -8.52 1.48 4.31
N SER A 137 -9.58 2.21 4.66
CA SER A 137 -10.36 1.94 5.88
C SER A 137 -10.95 0.54 5.92
N SER A 138 -11.47 0.04 4.79
CA SER A 138 -12.04 -1.30 4.71
C SER A 138 -11.01 -2.39 4.96
N ALA A 139 -9.80 -2.23 4.42
CA ALA A 139 -8.70 -3.15 4.65
C ALA A 139 -8.22 -3.14 6.11
N VAL A 140 -8.07 -1.94 6.71
CA VAL A 140 -7.73 -1.81 8.14
C VAL A 140 -8.78 -2.50 9.03
N ALA A 141 -10.07 -2.29 8.73
CA ALA A 141 -11.14 -2.96 9.45
C ALA A 141 -11.07 -4.48 9.30
N ALA A 142 -10.82 -4.97 8.09
CA ALA A 142 -10.68 -6.39 7.82
C ALA A 142 -9.47 -7.00 8.56
N TYR A 143 -8.30 -6.37 8.50
CA TYR A 143 -7.11 -6.84 9.22
C TYR A 143 -7.34 -6.89 10.73
N LYS A 144 -7.93 -5.85 11.32
CA LYS A 144 -8.22 -5.83 12.75
C LYS A 144 -9.23 -6.91 13.17
N GLN A 145 -10.23 -7.17 12.33
CA GLN A 145 -11.25 -8.20 12.61
C GLN A 145 -10.71 -9.63 12.40
N THR A 146 -9.87 -9.83 11.39
CA THR A 146 -9.42 -11.19 11.02
C THR A 146 -8.06 -11.56 11.62
N LEU A 147 -7.15 -10.60 11.78
CA LEU A 147 -5.78 -10.83 12.23
C LEU A 147 -5.46 -10.16 13.59
N GLY A 148 -6.38 -9.33 14.11
CA GLY A 148 -6.20 -8.61 15.38
C GLY A 148 -5.35 -7.35 15.30
N ALA A 149 -4.65 -7.09 14.19
CA ALA A 149 -3.78 -5.94 14.02
C ALA A 149 -3.84 -5.39 12.59
N ASP A 150 -3.59 -4.09 12.46
CA ASP A 150 -3.40 -3.43 11.17
C ASP A 150 -1.93 -3.53 10.75
N ALA A 151 -1.55 -4.71 10.28
CA ALA A 151 -0.21 -4.98 9.78
C ALA A 151 -0.26 -6.02 8.66
N PRO A 152 0.41 -5.78 7.51
CA PRO A 152 0.55 -6.82 6.50
C PRO A 152 1.42 -7.96 7.06
N PRO A 153 0.99 -9.22 6.92
CA PRO A 153 1.74 -10.35 7.44
C PRO A 153 2.97 -10.73 6.60
N CYS A 154 3.08 -10.17 5.39
CA CYS A 154 4.10 -10.52 4.41
C CYS A 154 5.15 -9.41 4.24
N ALA A 155 6.35 -9.80 3.77
CA ALA A 155 7.45 -8.93 3.40
C ALA A 155 7.74 -9.02 1.88
N TYR A 156 8.63 -8.16 1.36
CA TYR A 156 9.02 -8.20 -0.06
C TYR A 156 9.75 -9.49 -0.43
N GLU A 157 10.45 -10.10 0.52
CA GLU A 157 11.15 -11.37 0.35
C GLU A 157 10.18 -12.52 0.02
N ASP A 158 8.94 -12.46 0.48
CA ASP A 158 7.94 -13.50 0.22
C ASP A 158 7.58 -13.62 -1.26
N PHE A 159 7.78 -12.56 -2.08
CA PHE A 159 7.67 -12.68 -3.53
C PHE A 159 8.63 -13.70 -4.13
N ASP A 160 9.83 -13.85 -3.54
CA ASP A 160 10.84 -14.78 -4.02
C ASP A 160 10.50 -16.24 -3.66
N HIS A 161 9.58 -16.47 -2.76
CA HIS A 161 9.24 -17.78 -2.19
C HIS A 161 7.81 -18.25 -2.48
N THR A 162 6.91 -17.37 -2.92
CA THR A 162 5.53 -17.76 -3.21
C THR A 162 5.41 -18.62 -4.46
N ASP A 163 4.59 -19.67 -4.42
CA ASP A 163 4.31 -20.56 -5.55
C ASP A 163 3.04 -20.17 -6.31
N CYS A 164 2.15 -19.42 -5.63
CA CYS A 164 0.95 -18.85 -6.24
C CYS A 164 0.72 -17.44 -5.71
N LEU A 165 0.81 -16.45 -6.58
CA LEU A 165 0.52 -15.04 -6.28
C LEU A 165 -0.82 -14.64 -6.87
N LEU A 166 -1.74 -14.18 -6.01
CA LEU A 166 -3.00 -13.58 -6.42
C LEU A 166 -2.91 -12.06 -6.25
N ILE A 167 -3.08 -11.30 -7.33
CA ILE A 167 -3.13 -9.84 -7.30
C ILE A 167 -4.57 -9.39 -7.54
N ALA A 168 -5.14 -8.65 -6.59
CA ALA A 168 -6.52 -8.21 -6.64
C ALA A 168 -6.65 -6.69 -6.67
N GLY A 169 -7.26 -6.14 -7.74
CA GLY A 169 -7.54 -4.71 -7.88
C GLY A 169 -6.30 -3.82 -8.00
N GLY A 170 -5.12 -4.41 -8.09
CA GLY A 170 -3.84 -3.71 -8.16
C GLY A 170 -3.18 -3.79 -9.53
N ASN A 171 -2.52 -2.70 -9.95
CA ASN A 171 -1.67 -2.70 -11.14
C ASN A 171 -0.21 -2.35 -10.78
N PRO A 172 0.51 -3.25 -10.08
CA PRO A 172 1.88 -2.98 -9.64
C PRO A 172 2.88 -2.81 -10.80
N ALA A 173 2.62 -3.36 -11.98
CA ALA A 173 3.43 -3.12 -13.18
C ALA A 173 3.52 -1.62 -13.50
N TYR A 174 2.44 -0.88 -13.27
CA TYR A 174 2.37 0.57 -13.48
C TYR A 174 2.67 1.37 -12.19
N ALA A 175 1.97 1.05 -11.09
CA ALA A 175 2.02 1.85 -9.87
C ALA A 175 3.28 1.59 -9.02
N HIS A 176 3.77 0.35 -9.00
CA HIS A 176 4.91 -0.10 -8.18
C HIS A 176 5.94 -0.90 -9.01
N PRO A 177 6.52 -0.31 -10.08
CA PRO A 177 7.29 -1.06 -11.09
C PRO A 177 8.48 -1.82 -10.52
N VAL A 178 9.12 -1.31 -9.46
CA VAL A 178 10.29 -1.97 -8.86
C VAL A 178 9.88 -3.24 -8.10
N ALA A 179 8.79 -3.20 -7.35
CA ALA A 179 8.23 -4.39 -6.71
C ALA A 179 7.74 -5.40 -7.76
N PHE A 180 7.10 -4.93 -8.84
CA PHE A 180 6.65 -5.80 -9.92
C PHE A 180 7.80 -6.51 -10.63
N ARG A 181 8.92 -5.84 -10.86
CA ARG A 181 10.13 -6.48 -11.41
C ARG A 181 10.65 -7.61 -10.52
N ARG A 182 10.53 -7.50 -9.19
CA ARG A 182 10.88 -8.60 -8.29
C ARG A 182 9.97 -9.81 -8.51
N ILE A 183 8.66 -9.58 -8.70
CA ILE A 183 7.70 -10.63 -9.07
C ILE A 183 8.08 -11.28 -10.42
N GLU A 184 8.44 -10.49 -11.43
CA GLU A 184 8.88 -11.00 -12.73
C GLU A 184 10.16 -11.84 -12.61
N ASP A 185 11.12 -11.40 -11.79
CA ASP A 185 12.36 -12.16 -11.57
C ASP A 185 12.09 -13.47 -10.81
N ALA A 186 11.22 -13.45 -9.81
CA ALA A 186 10.78 -14.64 -9.10
C ALA A 186 10.11 -15.66 -10.05
N ARG A 187 9.27 -15.20 -10.96
CA ARG A 187 8.64 -16.05 -11.99
C ARG A 187 9.65 -16.61 -13.01
N LYS A 188 10.67 -15.82 -13.38
CA LYS A 188 11.75 -16.32 -14.26
C LYS A 188 12.58 -17.41 -13.58
N ALA A 189 12.86 -17.24 -12.29
CA ALA A 189 13.60 -18.22 -11.50
C ALA A 189 12.78 -19.49 -11.20
N ARG A 190 11.46 -19.36 -11.11
CA ARG A 190 10.50 -20.42 -10.82
C ARG A 190 9.34 -20.41 -11.82
N PRO A 191 9.53 -21.05 -13.01
CA PRO A 191 8.54 -21.01 -14.10
C PRO A 191 7.17 -21.62 -13.75
N ASP A 192 7.13 -22.49 -12.72
CA ASP A 192 5.88 -23.13 -12.25
C ASP A 192 5.05 -22.23 -11.34
N MET A 193 5.61 -21.11 -10.85
CA MET A 193 4.90 -20.12 -10.05
C MET A 193 3.70 -19.58 -10.82
N LYS A 194 2.51 -19.66 -10.21
CA LYS A 194 1.25 -19.18 -10.80
C LYS A 194 1.00 -17.73 -10.43
N LEU A 195 0.56 -16.95 -11.42
CA LEU A 195 0.10 -15.58 -11.24
C LEU A 195 -1.37 -15.48 -11.63
N ILE A 196 -2.22 -15.22 -10.64
CA ILE A 196 -3.65 -14.95 -10.80
C ILE A 196 -3.86 -13.44 -10.64
N VAL A 197 -4.53 -12.80 -11.60
CA VAL A 197 -4.89 -11.39 -11.50
C VAL A 197 -6.39 -11.22 -11.54
N VAL A 198 -6.93 -10.55 -10.54
CA VAL A 198 -8.35 -10.20 -10.41
C VAL A 198 -8.48 -8.70 -10.63
N ASP A 199 -8.94 -8.30 -11.81
CA ASP A 199 -9.10 -6.89 -12.19
C ASP A 199 -10.13 -6.79 -13.33
N PRO A 200 -11.12 -5.90 -13.27
CA PRO A 200 -12.06 -5.67 -14.37
C PRO A 200 -11.38 -5.33 -15.69
N ARG A 201 -10.21 -4.70 -15.64
CA ARG A 201 -9.42 -4.29 -16.80
C ARG A 201 -8.27 -5.24 -17.06
N ARG A 202 -7.94 -5.43 -18.31
CA ARG A 202 -6.68 -6.09 -18.69
C ARG A 202 -5.53 -5.11 -18.60
N THR A 203 -5.06 -4.88 -17.38
CA THR A 203 -3.89 -4.03 -17.06
C THR A 203 -2.58 -4.67 -17.52
N ASP A 204 -1.47 -3.90 -17.46
CA ASP A 204 -0.13 -4.44 -17.76
C ASP A 204 0.21 -5.62 -16.83
N THR A 205 -0.23 -5.58 -15.56
CA THR A 205 -0.12 -6.68 -14.62
C THR A 205 -0.94 -7.90 -15.08
N ALA A 206 -2.18 -7.68 -15.52
CA ALA A 206 -3.05 -8.75 -16.00
C ALA A 206 -2.58 -9.35 -17.34
N ALA A 207 -1.86 -8.57 -18.16
CA ALA A 207 -1.35 -9.03 -19.44
C ALA A 207 -0.32 -10.16 -19.33
N VAL A 208 0.38 -10.27 -18.19
CA VAL A 208 1.39 -11.31 -17.92
C VAL A 208 0.91 -12.39 -16.96
N ALA A 209 -0.38 -12.36 -16.57
CA ALA A 209 -0.97 -13.36 -15.68
C ALA A 209 -1.16 -14.70 -16.39
N ASP A 210 -1.05 -15.80 -15.65
CA ASP A 210 -1.41 -17.14 -16.09
C ASP A 210 -2.95 -17.30 -16.11
N LEU A 211 -3.63 -16.57 -15.22
CA LEU A 211 -5.08 -16.50 -15.16
C LEU A 211 -5.53 -15.08 -14.84
N HIS A 212 -6.32 -14.48 -15.72
CA HIS A 212 -6.96 -13.19 -15.51
C HIS A 212 -8.46 -13.36 -15.29
N LEU A 213 -8.93 -12.96 -14.12
CA LEU A 213 -10.34 -12.97 -13.73
C LEU A 213 -10.90 -11.55 -13.85
N ALA A 214 -11.47 -11.26 -15.03
CA ALA A 214 -12.02 -9.94 -15.38
C ALA A 214 -13.46 -9.80 -14.85
N LEU A 215 -13.60 -9.77 -13.52
CA LEU A 215 -14.91 -9.70 -12.84
C LEU A 215 -15.61 -8.36 -13.06
N LEU A 216 -16.94 -8.36 -12.91
CA LEU A 216 -17.73 -7.13 -12.82
C LEU A 216 -17.36 -6.36 -11.55
N PRO A 217 -17.18 -5.02 -11.61
CA PRO A 217 -16.86 -4.21 -10.42
C PRO A 217 -17.86 -4.42 -9.28
N GLY A 218 -17.34 -4.56 -8.05
CA GLY A 218 -18.14 -4.72 -6.84
C GLY A 218 -18.63 -6.16 -6.58
N THR A 219 -18.09 -7.14 -7.29
CA THR A 219 -18.48 -8.56 -7.12
C THR A 219 -17.39 -9.44 -6.52
N ASP A 220 -16.32 -8.85 -6.04
CA ASP A 220 -15.13 -9.52 -5.48
C ASP A 220 -15.49 -10.53 -4.39
N ILE A 221 -16.43 -10.18 -3.52
CA ILE A 221 -16.84 -11.05 -2.42
C ILE A 221 -17.46 -12.37 -2.91
N TRP A 222 -18.16 -12.36 -4.04
CA TRP A 222 -18.71 -13.58 -4.64
C TRP A 222 -17.61 -14.49 -5.14
N LEU A 223 -16.59 -13.92 -5.79
CA LEU A 223 -15.42 -14.66 -6.25
C LEU A 223 -14.68 -15.34 -5.08
N TYR A 224 -14.34 -14.57 -4.03
CA TYR A 224 -13.56 -15.12 -2.91
C TYR A 224 -14.35 -16.15 -2.12
N ASN A 225 -15.65 -15.94 -1.90
CA ASN A 225 -16.50 -16.93 -1.24
C ASN A 225 -16.61 -18.22 -2.08
N ALA A 226 -16.72 -18.11 -3.41
CA ALA A 226 -16.74 -19.30 -4.26
C ALA A 226 -15.39 -20.02 -4.30
N MET A 227 -14.27 -19.29 -4.29
CA MET A 227 -12.96 -19.91 -4.15
C MET A 227 -12.85 -20.67 -2.82
N LEU A 228 -13.29 -20.06 -1.71
CA LEU A 228 -13.33 -20.73 -0.40
C LEU A 228 -14.26 -21.95 -0.40
N HIS A 229 -15.43 -21.87 -1.05
CA HIS A 229 -16.31 -23.02 -1.24
C HIS A 229 -15.57 -24.20 -1.90
N VAL A 230 -14.81 -23.95 -2.96
CA VAL A 230 -14.01 -24.98 -3.65
C VAL A 230 -12.96 -25.57 -2.71
N LEU A 231 -12.21 -24.71 -1.99
CA LEU A 231 -11.18 -25.14 -1.05
C LEU A 231 -11.76 -26.08 0.01
N LEU A 232 -12.92 -25.72 0.58
CA LEU A 232 -13.60 -26.54 1.59
C LEU A 232 -14.10 -27.87 1.01
N ARG A 233 -14.72 -27.84 -0.17
CA ARG A 233 -15.27 -29.04 -0.80
C ARG A 233 -14.21 -30.03 -1.28
N GLU A 234 -13.03 -29.54 -1.63
CA GLU A 234 -11.92 -30.38 -2.08
C GLU A 234 -10.91 -30.72 -0.96
N GLY A 235 -11.17 -30.30 0.29
CA GLY A 235 -10.28 -30.56 1.43
C GLY A 235 -8.92 -29.86 1.30
N LEU A 236 -8.88 -28.71 0.63
CA LEU A 236 -7.67 -27.89 0.42
C LEU A 236 -7.53 -26.84 1.53
N VAL A 237 -7.77 -27.24 2.79
CA VAL A 237 -7.69 -26.40 3.99
C VAL A 237 -6.89 -27.10 5.07
N ASP A 238 -6.25 -26.35 5.95
CA ASP A 238 -5.54 -26.87 7.12
C ASP A 238 -6.51 -26.91 8.31
N GLU A 239 -7.18 -28.04 8.50
CA GLU A 239 -8.15 -28.24 9.59
C GLU A 239 -7.48 -28.12 10.97
N ALA A 240 -6.20 -28.51 11.11
CA ALA A 240 -5.49 -28.41 12.38
C ALA A 240 -5.21 -26.93 12.74
N PHE A 241 -4.78 -26.12 11.75
CA PHE A 241 -4.60 -24.70 11.94
C PHE A 241 -5.93 -23.99 12.24
N ILE A 242 -6.99 -24.33 11.51
CA ILE A 242 -8.32 -23.75 11.71
C ILE A 242 -8.79 -24.01 13.14
N ALA A 243 -8.71 -25.26 13.61
CA ALA A 243 -9.15 -25.63 14.94
C ALA A 243 -8.34 -24.96 16.07
N ALA A 244 -7.04 -24.76 15.85
CA ALA A 244 -6.15 -24.21 16.88
C ALA A 244 -6.11 -22.68 16.91
N HIS A 245 -6.35 -21.98 15.78
CA HIS A 245 -6.01 -20.58 15.61
C HIS A 245 -7.14 -19.69 15.07
N THR A 246 -8.34 -20.23 14.83
CA THR A 246 -9.44 -19.42 14.29
C THR A 246 -10.71 -19.55 15.14
N GLU A 247 -11.56 -18.53 15.05
CA GLU A 247 -12.89 -18.49 15.64
C GLU A 247 -13.95 -18.23 14.56
N GLY A 248 -15.18 -18.73 14.75
CA GLY A 248 -16.30 -18.45 13.84
C GLY A 248 -16.26 -19.22 12.51
N PHE A 249 -15.35 -20.19 12.34
CA PHE A 249 -15.16 -20.89 11.07
C PHE A 249 -16.41 -21.66 10.60
N GLU A 250 -17.19 -22.27 11.51
CA GLU A 250 -18.41 -23.00 11.14
C GLU A 250 -19.50 -22.08 10.57
N ALA A 251 -19.61 -20.86 11.09
CA ALA A 251 -20.53 -19.86 10.54
C ALA A 251 -20.09 -19.43 9.13
N LEU A 252 -18.77 -19.24 8.90
CA LEU A 252 -18.22 -18.96 7.59
C LEU A 252 -18.44 -20.11 6.62
N ARG A 253 -18.20 -21.36 7.04
CA ARG A 253 -18.44 -22.58 6.26
C ARG A 253 -19.91 -22.65 5.79
N ALA A 254 -20.86 -22.45 6.70
CA ALA A 254 -22.28 -22.43 6.39
C ALA A 254 -22.66 -21.30 5.41
N HIS A 255 -22.05 -20.13 5.58
CA HIS A 255 -22.30 -18.99 4.69
C HIS A 255 -21.82 -19.25 3.24
N VAL A 256 -20.62 -19.78 3.06
CA VAL A 256 -20.05 -20.01 1.73
C VAL A 256 -20.61 -21.27 1.04
N ASP A 257 -21.32 -22.13 1.74
CA ASP A 257 -21.88 -23.36 1.18
C ASP A 257 -22.86 -23.08 0.02
N ALA A 258 -23.61 -22.00 0.10
CA ALA A 258 -24.54 -21.56 -0.94
C ALA A 258 -23.84 -20.79 -2.08
N VAL A 259 -22.58 -20.38 -1.93
CA VAL A 259 -21.86 -19.58 -2.93
C VAL A 259 -21.00 -20.50 -3.80
N THR A 260 -21.67 -21.28 -4.63
CA THR A 260 -20.98 -22.20 -5.57
C THR A 260 -20.27 -21.42 -6.69
N PRO A 261 -19.26 -22.02 -7.36
CA PRO A 261 -18.63 -21.42 -8.53
C PRO A 261 -19.62 -21.00 -9.63
N THR A 262 -20.72 -21.74 -9.83
CA THR A 262 -21.77 -21.40 -10.79
C THR A 262 -22.51 -20.12 -10.38
N VAL A 263 -22.91 -20.01 -9.13
CA VAL A 263 -23.58 -18.80 -8.57
C VAL A 263 -22.66 -17.58 -8.68
N ALA A 264 -21.38 -17.74 -8.31
CA ALA A 264 -20.42 -16.65 -8.41
C ALA A 264 -20.12 -16.26 -9.87
N ALA A 265 -20.06 -17.21 -10.78
CA ALA A 265 -19.85 -16.97 -12.21
C ALA A 265 -20.93 -16.04 -12.78
N GLU A 266 -22.20 -16.30 -12.47
CA GLU A 266 -23.33 -15.44 -12.87
C GLU A 266 -23.23 -14.02 -12.29
N LYS A 267 -22.85 -13.89 -11.01
CA LYS A 267 -22.72 -12.60 -10.31
C LYS A 267 -21.51 -11.79 -10.79
N CYS A 268 -20.40 -12.47 -11.02
CA CYS A 268 -19.13 -11.85 -11.39
C CYS A 268 -18.97 -11.64 -12.91
N GLY A 269 -19.79 -12.30 -13.74
CA GLY A 269 -19.57 -12.33 -15.19
C GLY A 269 -18.33 -13.14 -15.59
N LEU A 270 -17.98 -14.16 -14.81
CA LEU A 270 -16.81 -15.02 -15.02
C LEU A 270 -17.21 -16.42 -15.49
N ASP A 271 -16.24 -17.18 -15.98
CA ASP A 271 -16.40 -18.62 -16.19
C ASP A 271 -16.24 -19.36 -14.86
N ALA A 272 -17.17 -20.24 -14.52
CA ALA A 272 -17.11 -21.06 -13.30
C ALA A 272 -15.86 -21.96 -13.25
N ALA A 273 -15.39 -22.47 -14.40
CA ALA A 273 -14.17 -23.27 -14.48
C ALA A 273 -12.91 -22.44 -14.17
N ALA A 274 -12.90 -21.15 -14.52
CA ALA A 274 -11.81 -20.23 -14.17
C ALA A 274 -11.75 -19.98 -12.66
N ILE A 275 -12.92 -19.84 -11.99
CA ILE A 275 -12.99 -19.71 -10.52
C ILE A 275 -12.44 -20.96 -9.82
N VAL A 276 -12.85 -22.14 -10.28
CA VAL A 276 -12.35 -23.43 -9.76
C VAL A 276 -10.84 -23.56 -9.98
N THR A 277 -10.35 -23.16 -11.14
CA THR A 277 -8.92 -23.19 -11.45
C THR A 277 -8.12 -22.28 -10.50
N ALA A 278 -8.60 -21.05 -10.27
CA ALA A 278 -7.97 -20.12 -9.34
C ALA A 278 -7.92 -20.69 -7.92
N ALA A 279 -9.04 -21.23 -7.43
CA ALA A 279 -9.12 -21.86 -6.11
C ALA A 279 -8.14 -23.03 -5.97
N ARG A 280 -8.08 -23.91 -6.97
CA ARG A 280 -7.17 -25.08 -6.96
C ARG A 280 -5.70 -24.67 -7.00
N TRP A 281 -5.32 -23.69 -7.83
CA TRP A 281 -3.94 -23.19 -7.86
C TRP A 281 -3.55 -22.60 -6.51
N TRP A 282 -4.45 -21.80 -5.92
CA TRP A 282 -4.23 -21.21 -4.62
C TRP A 282 -4.12 -22.27 -3.50
N GLY A 283 -5.08 -23.18 -3.42
CA GLY A 283 -5.17 -24.15 -2.33
C GLY A 283 -4.12 -25.29 -2.39
N ARG A 284 -3.55 -25.55 -3.58
CA ARG A 284 -2.50 -26.58 -3.75
C ARG A 284 -1.09 -26.01 -3.68
N ALA A 285 -0.94 -24.70 -3.70
CA ALA A 285 0.36 -24.06 -3.61
C ALA A 285 0.94 -24.26 -2.19
N PRO A 286 2.16 -24.77 -2.06
CA PRO A 286 2.84 -24.86 -0.76
C PRO A 286 2.98 -23.50 -0.08
N ALA A 287 3.19 -22.46 -0.87
CA ALA A 287 3.24 -21.06 -0.42
C ALA A 287 2.37 -20.19 -1.32
N ALA A 288 1.24 -19.70 -0.79
CA ALA A 288 0.34 -18.80 -1.50
C ALA A 288 0.37 -17.40 -0.86
N MET A 289 0.35 -16.36 -1.70
CA MET A 289 0.41 -14.96 -1.27
C MET A 289 -0.61 -14.12 -2.04
N SER A 290 -1.27 -13.17 -1.37
CA SER A 290 -2.11 -12.16 -2.01
C SER A 290 -1.51 -10.76 -1.90
N LEU A 291 -1.70 -9.99 -2.97
CA LEU A 291 -1.38 -8.58 -3.07
C LEU A 291 -2.63 -7.83 -3.56
N TRP A 292 -2.96 -6.73 -2.91
CA TRP A 292 -4.14 -5.92 -3.26
C TRP A 292 -3.84 -4.42 -3.08
#